data_2c3fdaf83221d0863edcbdcd156b59f1
#
_entry.id   2c3fdaf83221d0863edcbdcd156b59f1
#
_cell.length_a   1.000
_cell.length_b   1.000
_cell.length_c   1.000
_cell.angle_alpha   90.00
_cell.angle_beta   90.00
_cell.angle_gamma   90.00
#
_symmetry.space_group_name_H-M   'P 1'
#
loop_
_entity.id
_entity.type
_entity.pdbx_description
1 polymer ?
#
loop_
_entity_poly.entity_id
_entity_poly.type
_entity_poly.pdbx_seq_one_letter_code
_entity_poly.pdbx_strand_id
1 'polypeptide(L)'
;MAMRDGKTRKYIILGLIIFVLVMTVTMIVYIAVRQRGLLTDYTPEDSVYMVEEGWQVVGPDGYSEFTDFETKLSVNELHLSRIFIFPQNHEQDTLSFVANFCSVQVYQDGNVIYSFGTPEMLEDGIFPGKYEVHVKLNVYPGEASDIEVFFYSNSPLTVSPFFFGDSMDLLHEELRASLPTIIFVTGAFVLFFAMIAILVLGRKKYTPSQSFIYFLWVVAAVTSWMLSNLRTLGHFGVNMGVTGLAAAEFFMLIPIFFSLFLYHSFTKMRVVDLALFLVSVLSFIVFNILHLTRTMLLSQANTCMESLAGLCFAFAVVQSVVEYIKVRSRFAWVLFVELLILAVGAFGQIIVFSRTKSSYFSQILLIPLTAFLILHVGYVVNEFFSLMAEGRKAGDYLTMAKTDPLTGLGNRRALDQYIEKISNTSAPFFRIGCIVCDLNDLKITNDLHGHLIGDQLIKDFAKCLEICFENRGVPFRTGGDEFYVLFSDVEVDMSAMMRRLMIGIEGSNTSTDYKLSCSSGCYADYVPSHNEAAVWDIIKFADAEMYKQKKKDREARRIAEGGGEPQE
;
A
#
# COMPACT_ATOMS: atom_id res chain seq x y z
N MET A 1 -11.51 23.86 6.89
CA MET A 1 -11.37 22.43 6.63
C MET A 1 -9.95 22.00 6.27
N ALA A 2 -9.19 22.78 5.49
CA ALA A 2 -7.78 22.49 5.12
C ALA A 2 -6.79 22.35 6.29
N MET A 3 -6.98 23.09 7.40
CA MET A 3 -6.14 22.96 8.61
C MET A 3 -6.33 21.64 9.35
N ARG A 4 -7.50 21.01 9.27
CA ARG A 4 -7.78 19.70 9.91
C ARG A 4 -7.05 18.56 9.18
N ASP A 5 -6.91 18.64 7.85
CA ASP A 5 -6.28 17.60 7.03
C ASP A 5 -4.75 17.54 7.21
N GLY A 6 -4.08 18.69 7.33
CA GLY A 6 -2.63 18.73 7.59
C GLY A 6 -2.25 18.17 8.97
N LYS A 7 -3.13 18.38 9.98
CA LYS A 7 -2.96 17.79 11.31
C LYS A 7 -3.20 16.29 11.28
N THR A 8 -4.26 15.81 10.62
CA THR A 8 -4.59 14.39 10.49
C THR A 8 -3.47 13.63 9.78
N ARG A 9 -2.91 14.19 8.69
CA ARG A 9 -1.74 13.65 7.99
C ARG A 9 -0.52 13.52 8.90
N LYS A 10 -0.19 14.57 9.64
CA LYS A 10 0.94 14.55 10.61
C LYS A 10 0.73 13.48 11.69
N TYR A 11 -0.50 13.30 12.19
CA TYR A 11 -0.79 12.29 13.20
C TYR A 11 -0.73 10.87 12.64
N ILE A 12 -1.16 10.62 11.39
CA ILE A 12 -1.03 9.30 10.75
C ILE A 12 0.44 8.96 10.51
N ILE A 13 1.23 9.90 9.95
CA ILE A 13 2.67 9.71 9.73
C ILE A 13 3.39 9.55 11.07
N LEU A 14 3.08 10.37 12.06
CA LEU A 14 3.64 10.28 13.40
C LEU A 14 3.27 8.96 14.07
N GLY A 15 2.01 8.51 13.94
CA GLY A 15 1.54 7.22 14.46
C GLY A 15 2.26 6.03 13.81
N LEU A 16 2.46 6.05 12.49
CA LEU A 16 3.27 5.06 11.78
C LEU A 16 4.73 5.08 12.25
N ILE A 17 5.35 6.24 12.35
CA ILE A 17 6.73 6.39 12.84
C ILE A 17 6.85 5.87 14.29
N ILE A 18 5.90 6.24 15.17
CA ILE A 18 5.88 5.78 16.57
C ILE A 18 5.68 4.25 16.63
N PHE A 19 4.70 3.70 15.90
CA PHE A 19 4.45 2.27 15.86
C PHE A 19 5.72 1.50 15.51
N VAL A 20 6.44 2.01 14.58
CA VAL A 20 7.65 1.36 14.08
C VAL A 20 8.84 1.59 14.99
N LEU A 21 9.00 2.80 15.51
CA LEU A 21 10.00 3.06 16.53
C LEU A 21 9.78 2.11 17.72
N VAL A 22 8.53 1.94 18.16
CA VAL A 22 8.16 1.01 19.23
C VAL A 22 8.51 -0.41 18.84
N MET A 23 8.15 -0.89 17.64
CA MET A 23 8.49 -2.22 17.15
C MET A 23 10.00 -2.43 17.08
N THR A 24 10.75 -1.45 16.54
CA THR A 24 12.21 -1.53 16.44
C THR A 24 12.87 -1.51 17.81
N VAL A 25 12.43 -0.62 18.71
CA VAL A 25 12.94 -0.54 20.08
C VAL A 25 12.61 -1.81 20.86
N THR A 26 11.38 -2.33 20.75
CA THR A 26 10.98 -3.59 21.38
C THR A 26 11.84 -4.76 20.90
N MET A 27 12.13 -4.80 19.58
CA MET A 27 12.98 -5.83 19.00
C MET A 27 14.45 -5.69 19.45
N ILE A 28 14.99 -4.46 19.48
CA ILE A 28 16.36 -4.20 19.98
C ILE A 28 16.46 -4.52 21.46
N VAL A 29 15.50 -4.08 22.27
CA VAL A 29 15.45 -4.36 23.71
C VAL A 29 15.33 -5.87 23.93
N TYR A 30 14.45 -6.55 23.20
CA TYR A 30 14.32 -8.01 23.28
C TYR A 30 15.65 -8.73 22.97
N ILE A 31 16.31 -8.37 21.86
CA ILE A 31 17.62 -8.94 21.49
C ILE A 31 18.68 -8.63 22.56
N ALA A 32 18.75 -7.37 23.04
CA ALA A 32 19.73 -6.96 24.05
C ALA A 32 19.49 -7.63 25.41
N VAL A 33 18.23 -7.77 25.81
CA VAL A 33 17.82 -8.39 27.07
C VAL A 33 18.08 -9.88 27.04
N ARG A 34 17.82 -10.55 25.89
CA ARG A 34 18.15 -11.95 25.66
C ARG A 34 19.66 -12.19 25.75
N GLN A 35 20.47 -11.36 25.07
CA GLN A 35 21.94 -11.49 25.11
C GLN A 35 22.54 -11.29 26.51
N ARG A 36 21.84 -10.57 27.41
CA ARG A 36 22.31 -10.32 28.79
C ARG A 36 21.75 -11.29 29.82
N GLY A 37 20.93 -12.29 29.42
CA GLY A 37 20.28 -13.20 30.37
C GLY A 37 19.26 -12.52 31.30
N LEU A 38 18.91 -11.25 31.04
CA LEU A 38 18.07 -10.42 31.95
C LEU A 38 16.57 -10.72 31.89
N LEU A 39 16.11 -11.63 31.01
CA LEU A 39 14.69 -12.05 30.94
C LEU A 39 14.42 -13.34 31.70
N THR A 40 15.34 -13.79 32.53
CA THR A 40 15.20 -15.06 33.22
C THR A 40 15.14 -14.91 34.72
N ASP A 41 13.91 -14.88 35.30
CA ASP A 41 13.64 -15.54 36.57
C ASP A 41 13.44 -17.05 36.38
N TYR A 42 13.45 -17.54 35.13
CA TYR A 42 13.48 -18.92 34.69
C TYR A 42 14.88 -19.17 34.13
N THR A 43 15.72 -19.80 34.87
CA THR A 43 17.01 -20.25 34.40
C THR A 43 16.78 -21.55 33.60
N PRO A 44 16.88 -21.50 32.24
CA PRO A 44 16.81 -22.71 31.42
C PRO A 44 17.96 -23.69 31.72
N GLU A 45 18.93 -23.25 32.51
CA GLU A 45 20.14 -24.04 32.84
C GLU A 45 19.84 -25.41 33.45
N ASP A 46 18.63 -25.60 34.04
CA ASP A 46 18.26 -26.88 34.66
C ASP A 46 17.28 -27.71 33.81
N SER A 47 16.66 -27.18 32.76
CA SER A 47 15.59 -27.87 32.03
C SER A 47 15.93 -28.26 30.58
N VAL A 48 16.84 -27.54 29.91
CA VAL A 48 17.30 -27.81 28.54
C VAL A 48 18.82 -27.81 28.49
N TYR A 49 19.39 -28.91 28.08
CA TYR A 49 20.85 -29.07 27.97
C TYR A 49 21.25 -29.13 26.50
N MET A 50 22.28 -28.36 26.11
CA MET A 50 22.96 -28.54 24.84
C MET A 50 23.91 -29.72 24.95
N VAL A 51 23.83 -30.67 24.01
CA VAL A 51 24.51 -31.93 24.03
C VAL A 51 25.41 -32.04 22.80
N GLU A 52 26.57 -31.38 22.85
CA GLU A 52 27.58 -31.42 21.78
C GLU A 52 28.66 -32.47 22.02
N GLU A 53 29.01 -32.74 23.27
CA GLU A 53 30.07 -33.70 23.64
C GLU A 53 29.57 -35.15 23.70
N GLY A 54 30.44 -36.09 23.43
CA GLY A 54 30.22 -37.54 23.60
C GLY A 54 29.47 -38.19 22.41
N TRP A 55 29.16 -37.47 21.35
CA TRP A 55 28.70 -38.08 20.11
C TRP A 55 29.86 -38.75 19.37
N GLN A 56 29.63 -39.90 18.80
CA GLN A 56 30.60 -40.66 18.04
C GLN A 56 30.10 -40.92 16.63
N VAL A 57 30.96 -40.75 15.63
CA VAL A 57 30.69 -41.22 14.27
C VAL A 57 30.92 -42.72 14.22
N VAL A 58 29.92 -43.44 13.75
CA VAL A 58 30.01 -44.88 13.51
C VAL A 58 30.46 -45.09 12.09
N GLY A 59 31.70 -45.52 11.90
CA GLY A 59 32.29 -45.76 10.59
C GLY A 59 32.75 -47.21 10.40
N PRO A 60 33.22 -47.58 9.19
CA PRO A 60 33.73 -48.92 8.90
C PRO A 60 34.94 -49.32 9.78
N ASP A 61 35.71 -48.33 10.22
CA ASP A 61 36.95 -48.52 11.00
C ASP A 61 36.70 -48.38 12.51
N GLY A 62 35.45 -48.24 12.96
CA GLY A 62 35.05 -48.11 14.38
C GLY A 62 34.45 -46.73 14.68
N TYR A 63 34.51 -46.37 15.98
CA TYR A 63 33.95 -45.14 16.51
C TYR A 63 35.00 -44.02 16.57
N SER A 64 34.64 -42.82 16.13
CA SER A 64 35.45 -41.61 16.29
C SER A 64 34.58 -40.48 16.87
N GLU A 65 35.19 -39.61 17.70
CA GLU A 65 34.47 -38.49 18.31
C GLU A 65 34.00 -37.51 17.24
N PHE A 66 32.74 -37.04 17.34
CA PHE A 66 32.14 -36.07 16.47
C PHE A 66 32.16 -34.69 17.12
N THR A 67 32.85 -33.73 16.48
CA THR A 67 32.99 -32.35 16.96
C THR A 67 32.59 -31.30 15.90
N ASP A 68 32.23 -31.73 14.68
CA ASP A 68 32.04 -30.87 13.53
C ASP A 68 30.60 -30.32 13.40
N PHE A 69 30.00 -29.93 14.54
CA PHE A 69 28.69 -29.26 14.54
C PHE A 69 28.75 -27.93 13.77
N GLU A 70 27.63 -27.58 13.10
CA GLU A 70 27.45 -26.39 12.29
C GLU A 70 28.43 -26.24 11.10
N THR A 71 29.25 -27.26 10.80
CA THR A 71 30.14 -27.31 9.65
C THR A 71 29.51 -28.04 8.47
N LYS A 72 29.93 -27.70 7.23
CA LYS A 72 29.51 -28.44 6.03
C LYS A 72 30.37 -29.68 5.89
N LEU A 73 29.75 -30.84 6.02
CA LEU A 73 30.36 -32.15 5.85
C LEU A 73 30.16 -32.63 4.41
N SER A 74 31.22 -33.00 3.72
CA SER A 74 31.18 -33.52 2.35
C SER A 74 30.80 -35.02 2.32
N VAL A 75 29.79 -35.37 3.08
CA VAL A 75 29.27 -36.75 3.18
C VAL A 75 27.79 -36.75 2.87
N ASN A 76 27.29 -37.83 2.26
CA ASN A 76 25.87 -38.01 1.98
C ASN A 76 25.15 -38.78 3.09
N GLU A 77 25.90 -39.55 3.88
CA GLU A 77 25.40 -40.33 5.00
C GLU A 77 26.26 -40.06 6.23
N LEU A 78 25.62 -39.89 7.35
CA LEU A 78 26.29 -39.71 8.63
C LEU A 78 25.52 -40.50 9.70
N HIS A 79 26.22 -41.40 10.40
CA HIS A 79 25.68 -42.15 11.51
C HIS A 79 26.35 -41.68 12.80
N LEU A 80 25.58 -41.10 13.69
CA LEU A 80 26.03 -40.67 15.02
C LEU A 80 25.41 -41.57 16.08
N SER A 81 26.20 -41.97 17.07
CA SER A 81 25.76 -42.73 18.24
C SER A 81 26.22 -42.06 19.52
N ARG A 82 25.42 -42.14 20.55
CA ARG A 82 25.73 -41.67 21.89
C ARG A 82 25.00 -42.48 22.96
N ILE A 83 25.71 -42.86 24.01
CA ILE A 83 25.12 -43.45 25.19
C ILE A 83 24.64 -42.34 26.13
N PHE A 84 23.33 -42.27 26.35
CA PHE A 84 22.70 -41.38 27.32
C PHE A 84 22.52 -42.09 28.65
N ILE A 85 22.89 -41.42 29.75
CA ILE A 85 22.56 -41.83 31.11
C ILE A 85 21.55 -40.83 31.63
N PHE A 86 20.30 -41.26 31.81
CA PHE A 86 19.21 -40.36 32.18
C PHE A 86 19.27 -39.98 33.67
N PRO A 87 19.07 -38.68 34.02
CA PRO A 87 19.02 -38.25 35.41
C PRO A 87 17.87 -38.90 36.18
N GLN A 88 18.00 -38.97 37.51
CA GLN A 88 16.95 -39.57 38.36
C GLN A 88 15.67 -38.76 38.49
N ASN A 89 15.70 -37.46 38.15
CA ASN A 89 14.55 -36.55 38.14
C ASN A 89 14.03 -36.38 36.70
N HIS A 90 12.83 -36.85 36.40
CA HIS A 90 12.36 -37.31 35.08
C HIS A 90 11.33 -36.45 34.42
N GLU A 91 11.57 -35.16 34.23
CA GLU A 91 10.72 -34.32 33.37
C GLU A 91 11.29 -34.16 31.95
N GLN A 92 12.57 -34.58 31.75
CA GLN A 92 13.29 -34.41 30.50
C GLN A 92 13.29 -35.70 29.70
N ASP A 93 12.57 -35.71 28.61
CA ASP A 93 12.42 -36.92 27.78
C ASP A 93 12.54 -36.65 26.26
N THR A 94 12.88 -35.43 25.86
CA THR A 94 12.84 -35.05 24.44
C THR A 94 14.22 -34.62 23.94
N LEU A 95 14.69 -35.28 22.87
CA LEU A 95 15.85 -34.88 22.10
C LEU A 95 15.41 -33.97 20.94
N SER A 96 16.00 -32.78 20.80
CA SER A 96 15.70 -31.80 19.75
C SER A 96 16.95 -31.41 18.99
N PHE A 97 16.83 -31.28 17.67
CA PHE A 97 17.87 -30.76 16.78
C PHE A 97 17.29 -30.31 15.44
N VAL A 98 18.07 -29.54 14.68
CA VAL A 98 17.63 -29.07 13.35
C VAL A 98 18.19 -29.96 12.25
N ALA A 99 17.33 -30.55 11.48
CA ALA A 99 17.69 -31.24 10.24
C ALA A 99 17.66 -30.25 9.05
N ASN A 100 18.81 -30.13 8.37
CA ASN A 100 18.98 -29.21 7.27
C ASN A 100 19.02 -29.98 5.94
N PHE A 101 17.90 -30.03 5.22
CA PHE A 101 17.79 -30.63 3.88
C PHE A 101 18.25 -32.09 3.81
N CYS A 102 17.98 -32.86 4.88
CA CYS A 102 18.34 -34.25 5.00
C CYS A 102 17.16 -35.06 5.56
N SER A 103 17.12 -36.34 5.27
CA SER A 103 16.28 -37.28 6.01
C SER A 103 16.96 -37.69 7.31
N VAL A 104 16.15 -38.01 8.29
CA VAL A 104 16.63 -38.37 9.64
C VAL A 104 15.90 -39.61 10.13
N GLN A 105 16.65 -40.57 10.68
CA GLN A 105 16.12 -41.67 11.44
C GLN A 105 16.80 -41.70 12.82
N VAL A 106 16.01 -41.86 13.86
CA VAL A 106 16.51 -41.95 15.23
C VAL A 106 16.15 -43.33 15.81
N TYR A 107 17.13 -43.98 16.33
CA TYR A 107 17.00 -45.27 17.00
C TYR A 107 17.30 -45.10 18.48
N GLN A 108 16.61 -45.85 19.30
CA GLN A 108 16.90 -46.05 20.72
C GLN A 108 17.02 -47.53 21.01
N ASP A 109 18.19 -47.96 21.49
CA ASP A 109 18.48 -49.35 21.78
C ASP A 109 18.14 -50.27 20.60
N GLY A 110 18.51 -49.86 19.39
CA GLY A 110 18.29 -50.58 18.15
C GLY A 110 16.86 -50.51 17.58
N ASN A 111 15.91 -49.83 18.25
CA ASN A 111 14.53 -49.66 17.78
C ASN A 111 14.33 -48.29 17.16
N VAL A 112 13.71 -48.20 16.00
CA VAL A 112 13.33 -46.91 15.35
C VAL A 112 12.26 -46.22 16.19
N ILE A 113 12.59 -45.06 16.72
CA ILE A 113 11.64 -44.22 17.48
C ILE A 113 11.18 -42.98 16.69
N TYR A 114 11.94 -42.58 15.67
CA TYR A 114 11.59 -41.46 14.78
C TYR A 114 12.14 -41.70 13.37
N SER A 115 11.34 -41.38 12.38
CA SER A 115 11.77 -41.42 10.98
C SER A 115 11.06 -40.32 10.18
N PHE A 116 11.83 -39.48 9.49
CA PHE A 116 11.31 -38.47 8.58
C PHE A 116 12.21 -38.35 7.35
N GLY A 117 11.58 -38.39 6.18
CA GLY A 117 12.30 -38.29 4.92
C GLY A 117 13.24 -39.48 4.72
N THR A 118 12.70 -40.68 4.50
CA THR A 118 13.52 -41.89 4.26
C THR A 118 14.47 -41.68 3.05
N PRO A 119 15.56 -42.50 2.96
CA PRO A 119 16.45 -42.44 1.80
C PRO A 119 15.71 -42.55 0.47
N GLU A 120 14.68 -43.43 0.40
CA GLU A 120 13.84 -43.59 -0.79
C GLU A 120 13.09 -42.30 -1.16
N MET A 121 12.63 -41.52 -0.15
CA MET A 121 12.01 -40.22 -0.43
C MET A 121 12.99 -39.23 -1.06
N LEU A 122 14.27 -39.27 -0.68
CA LEU A 122 15.32 -38.45 -1.30
C LEU A 122 15.63 -38.92 -2.71
N GLU A 123 15.68 -40.22 -2.96
CA GLU A 123 15.79 -40.81 -4.31
C GLU A 123 14.58 -40.47 -5.16
N ASP A 124 13.40 -40.43 -4.58
CA ASP A 124 12.15 -40.00 -5.20
C ASP A 124 12.07 -38.48 -5.44
N GLY A 125 13.08 -37.71 -5.03
CA GLY A 125 13.15 -36.26 -5.22
C GLY A 125 12.23 -35.49 -4.30
N ILE A 126 11.78 -36.08 -3.19
CA ILE A 126 11.03 -35.39 -2.15
C ILE A 126 12.00 -34.54 -1.34
N PHE A 127 11.65 -33.26 -1.19
CA PHE A 127 12.47 -32.28 -0.53
C PHE A 127 12.12 -32.18 0.96
N PRO A 128 12.97 -32.63 1.89
CA PRO A 128 12.66 -32.61 3.32
C PRO A 128 12.68 -31.22 3.94
N GLY A 129 13.32 -30.24 3.31
CA GLY A 129 13.41 -28.86 3.82
C GLY A 129 14.37 -28.72 5.01
N LYS A 130 14.22 -27.58 5.72
CA LYS A 130 14.85 -27.33 7.01
C LYS A 130 13.78 -27.44 8.08
N TYR A 131 13.93 -28.34 9.03
CA TYR A 131 12.92 -28.61 10.05
C TYR A 131 13.56 -28.94 11.39
N GLU A 132 12.81 -28.76 12.46
CA GLU A 132 13.22 -29.14 13.82
C GLU A 132 12.66 -30.51 14.11
N VAL A 133 13.53 -31.38 14.63
CA VAL A 133 13.24 -32.76 15.02
C VAL A 133 13.05 -32.77 16.52
N HIS A 134 11.90 -33.24 16.98
CA HIS A 134 11.62 -33.48 18.39
C HIS A 134 11.32 -34.98 18.58
N VAL A 135 12.19 -35.67 19.27
CA VAL A 135 12.07 -37.10 19.46
C VAL A 135 11.87 -37.38 20.93
N LYS A 136 10.72 -37.95 21.27
CA LYS A 136 10.45 -38.39 22.62
C LYS A 136 11.18 -39.71 22.88
N LEU A 137 12.11 -39.69 23.84
CA LEU A 137 12.89 -40.86 24.25
C LEU A 137 12.13 -41.65 25.35
N ASN A 138 12.32 -42.96 25.35
CA ASN A 138 11.88 -43.80 26.47
C ASN A 138 12.93 -43.70 27.61
N VAL A 139 12.59 -42.93 28.64
CA VAL A 139 13.52 -42.62 29.73
C VAL A 139 13.32 -43.59 30.88
N TYR A 140 14.35 -44.34 31.21
CA TYR A 140 14.39 -45.18 32.39
C TYR A 140 15.47 -44.66 33.37
N PRO A 141 15.09 -44.23 34.57
CA PRO A 141 15.98 -43.56 35.50
C PRO A 141 17.21 -44.35 35.89
N GLY A 142 18.39 -43.77 35.67
CA GLY A 142 19.65 -44.41 36.00
C GLY A 142 20.09 -45.50 35.02
N GLU A 143 19.31 -45.80 33.99
CA GLU A 143 19.70 -46.72 32.93
C GLU A 143 20.42 -45.97 31.80
N ALA A 144 21.36 -46.67 31.18
CA ALA A 144 22.05 -46.17 29.98
C ALA A 144 21.28 -46.64 28.74
N SER A 145 21.06 -45.77 27.79
CA SER A 145 20.39 -46.06 26.52
C SER A 145 21.25 -45.57 25.35
N ASP A 146 21.38 -46.38 24.34
CA ASP A 146 22.10 -46.01 23.11
C ASP A 146 21.16 -45.29 22.13
N ILE A 147 21.50 -44.04 21.83
CA ILE A 147 20.76 -43.20 20.88
C ILE A 147 21.60 -43.09 19.61
N GLU A 148 21.04 -43.58 18.51
CA GLU A 148 21.67 -43.50 17.21
C GLU A 148 20.87 -42.57 16.28
N VAL A 149 21.55 -41.68 15.55
CA VAL A 149 20.94 -40.74 14.60
C VAL A 149 21.58 -40.91 13.24
N PHE A 150 20.77 -41.26 12.28
CA PHE A 150 21.18 -41.39 10.87
C PHE A 150 20.70 -40.20 10.08
N PHE A 151 21.63 -39.57 9.38
CA PHE A 151 21.36 -38.48 8.42
C PHE A 151 21.66 -38.97 7.01
N TYR A 152 20.73 -38.71 6.11
CA TYR A 152 20.92 -38.97 4.66
C TYR A 152 20.61 -37.69 3.86
N SER A 153 21.49 -37.33 2.94
CA SER A 153 21.32 -36.14 2.12
C SER A 153 21.96 -36.30 0.73
N ASN A 154 21.34 -35.71 -0.28
CA ASN A 154 21.92 -35.57 -1.61
C ASN A 154 22.82 -34.31 -1.76
N SER A 155 23.10 -33.63 -0.66
CA SER A 155 23.94 -32.42 -0.61
C SER A 155 24.81 -32.46 0.65
N PRO A 156 25.88 -31.62 0.75
CA PRO A 156 26.72 -31.58 1.95
C PRO A 156 25.89 -31.38 3.21
N LEU A 157 26.05 -32.28 4.17
CA LEU A 157 25.34 -32.28 5.43
C LEU A 157 25.82 -31.14 6.35
N THR A 158 24.90 -30.57 7.12
CA THR A 158 25.21 -29.69 8.25
C THR A 158 24.39 -30.15 9.45
N VAL A 159 25.07 -30.60 10.48
CA VAL A 159 24.45 -31.07 11.72
C VAL A 159 24.39 -29.94 12.72
N SER A 160 23.20 -29.65 13.24
CA SER A 160 23.05 -28.70 14.34
C SER A 160 23.41 -29.34 15.69
N PRO A 161 23.71 -28.54 16.72
CA PRO A 161 23.77 -29.03 18.08
C PRO A 161 22.48 -29.75 18.48
N PHE A 162 22.61 -30.77 19.33
CA PHE A 162 21.49 -31.46 19.93
C PHE A 162 21.10 -30.78 21.24
N PHE A 163 19.81 -30.71 21.51
CA PHE A 163 19.26 -30.22 22.76
C PHE A 163 18.44 -31.34 23.41
N PHE A 164 18.58 -31.48 24.71
CA PHE A 164 17.81 -32.45 25.48
C PHE A 164 17.07 -31.75 26.62
N GLY A 165 15.77 -32.01 26.78
CA GLY A 165 14.97 -31.34 27.78
C GLY A 165 13.51 -31.78 27.78
N ASP A 166 12.68 -31.09 28.57
CA ASP A 166 11.24 -31.22 28.47
C ASP A 166 10.71 -30.64 27.17
N SER A 167 9.71 -31.26 26.58
CA SER A 167 9.15 -30.83 25.30
C SER A 167 8.56 -29.42 25.33
N MET A 168 8.01 -28.97 26.48
CA MET A 168 7.45 -27.61 26.63
C MET A 168 8.54 -26.58 26.79
N ASP A 169 9.64 -26.92 27.46
CA ASP A 169 10.78 -25.99 27.60
C ASP A 169 11.52 -25.82 26.29
N LEU A 170 11.68 -26.89 25.51
CA LEU A 170 12.22 -26.85 24.15
C LEU A 170 11.33 -25.97 23.23
N LEU A 171 10.02 -26.14 23.31
CA LEU A 171 9.07 -25.26 22.57
C LEU A 171 9.18 -23.80 23.01
N HIS A 172 9.33 -23.53 24.31
CA HIS A 172 9.53 -22.16 24.80
C HIS A 172 10.81 -21.53 24.23
N GLU A 173 11.92 -22.25 24.20
CA GLU A 173 13.19 -21.77 23.64
C GLU A 173 13.06 -21.51 22.13
N GLU A 174 12.38 -22.38 21.39
CA GLU A 174 12.13 -22.20 19.98
C GLU A 174 11.21 -20.99 19.69
N LEU A 175 10.13 -20.85 20.46
CA LEU A 175 9.25 -19.69 20.35
C LEU A 175 10.00 -18.39 20.65
N ARG A 176 10.83 -18.36 21.70
CA ARG A 176 11.69 -17.22 22.01
C ARG A 176 12.66 -16.91 20.87
N ALA A 177 13.27 -17.93 20.26
CA ALA A 177 14.16 -17.75 19.12
C ALA A 177 13.42 -17.21 17.88
N SER A 178 12.18 -17.63 17.67
CA SER A 178 11.35 -17.24 16.52
C SER A 178 10.64 -15.91 16.71
N LEU A 179 10.49 -15.40 17.94
CA LEU A 179 9.70 -14.22 18.28
C LEU A 179 10.05 -12.97 17.46
N PRO A 180 11.32 -12.59 17.20
CA PRO A 180 11.66 -11.45 16.35
C PRO A 180 11.11 -11.59 14.92
N THR A 181 11.17 -12.81 14.36
CA THR A 181 10.64 -13.09 13.02
C THR A 181 9.11 -13.03 13.02
N ILE A 182 8.45 -13.56 14.04
CA ILE A 182 6.99 -13.49 14.20
C ILE A 182 6.52 -12.02 14.28
N ILE A 183 7.21 -11.20 15.08
CA ILE A 183 6.93 -9.77 15.19
C ILE A 183 7.09 -9.08 13.85
N PHE A 184 8.19 -9.35 13.11
CA PHE A 184 8.43 -8.78 11.78
C PHE A 184 7.33 -9.17 10.80
N VAL A 185 7.02 -10.46 10.68
CA VAL A 185 6.00 -10.99 9.76
C VAL A 185 4.64 -10.38 10.06
N THR A 186 4.24 -10.33 11.33
CA THR A 186 2.97 -9.73 11.76
C THR A 186 2.91 -8.24 11.41
N GLY A 187 3.99 -7.49 11.71
CA GLY A 187 4.08 -6.07 11.36
C GLY A 187 4.04 -5.82 9.86
N ALA A 188 4.74 -6.63 9.07
CA ALA A 188 4.74 -6.54 7.61
C ALA A 188 3.35 -6.84 7.00
N PHE A 189 2.60 -7.82 7.53
CA PHE A 189 1.22 -8.08 7.13
C PHE A 189 0.29 -6.91 7.47
N VAL A 190 0.40 -6.34 8.66
CA VAL A 190 -0.41 -5.16 9.04
C VAL A 190 -0.14 -4.00 8.08
N LEU A 191 1.12 -3.71 7.76
CA LEU A 191 1.49 -2.68 6.78
C LEU A 191 0.98 -3.01 5.38
N PHE A 192 1.09 -4.26 4.93
CA PHE A 192 0.59 -4.71 3.64
C PHE A 192 -0.91 -4.49 3.49
N PHE A 193 -1.71 -4.91 4.48
CA PHE A 193 -3.16 -4.68 4.46
C PHE A 193 -3.54 -3.21 4.59
N ALA A 194 -2.79 -2.42 5.37
CA ALA A 194 -2.98 -0.98 5.45
C ALA A 194 -2.74 -0.30 4.09
N MET A 195 -1.71 -0.71 3.36
CA MET A 195 -1.43 -0.22 2.01
C MET A 195 -2.53 -0.61 1.01
N ILE A 196 -3.05 -1.84 1.07
CA ILE A 196 -4.21 -2.26 0.27
C ILE A 196 -5.44 -1.42 0.61
N ALA A 197 -5.71 -1.16 1.89
CA ALA A 197 -6.81 -0.31 2.30
C ALA A 197 -6.69 1.11 1.73
N ILE A 198 -5.49 1.70 1.72
CA ILE A 198 -5.20 3.00 1.10
C ILE A 198 -5.53 2.95 -0.41
N LEU A 199 -5.15 1.88 -1.12
CA LEU A 199 -5.48 1.69 -2.54
C LEU A 199 -6.98 1.64 -2.78
N VAL A 200 -7.70 0.83 -2.00
CA VAL A 200 -9.14 0.62 -2.17
C VAL A 200 -9.91 1.90 -1.86
N LEU A 201 -9.59 2.59 -0.77
CA LEU A 201 -10.24 3.83 -0.37
C LEU A 201 -9.90 5.00 -1.32
N GLY A 202 -8.68 5.01 -1.84
CA GLY A 202 -8.18 6.05 -2.77
C GLY A 202 -8.65 5.89 -4.21
N ARG A 203 -9.11 4.69 -4.64
CA ARG A 203 -9.33 4.33 -6.06
C ARG A 203 -10.23 5.27 -6.87
N LYS A 204 -11.17 5.97 -6.22
CA LYS A 204 -12.06 6.94 -6.89
C LYS A 204 -11.36 8.25 -7.28
N LYS A 205 -10.24 8.58 -6.65
CA LYS A 205 -9.53 9.87 -6.79
C LYS A 205 -8.06 9.69 -7.17
N TYR A 206 -7.55 8.48 -7.10
CA TYR A 206 -6.14 8.17 -7.30
C TYR A 206 -5.97 6.85 -8.06
N THR A 207 -5.23 6.88 -9.16
CA THR A 207 -4.73 5.68 -9.84
C THR A 207 -3.34 5.37 -9.28
N PRO A 208 -3.16 4.22 -8.59
CA PRO A 208 -1.87 3.88 -8.03
C PRO A 208 -0.82 3.71 -9.14
N SER A 209 0.41 4.13 -8.85
CA SER A 209 1.52 3.87 -9.76
C SER A 209 1.78 2.36 -9.83
N GLN A 210 2.22 1.88 -10.98
CA GLN A 210 2.56 0.46 -11.15
C GLN A 210 3.70 0.05 -10.21
N SER A 211 4.67 0.93 -9.96
CA SER A 211 5.74 0.71 -8.99
C SER A 211 5.21 0.39 -7.59
N PHE A 212 4.16 1.08 -7.15
CA PHE A 212 3.53 0.80 -5.86
C PHE A 212 2.93 -0.62 -5.79
N ILE A 213 2.28 -1.07 -6.87
CA ILE A 213 1.70 -2.42 -6.95
C ILE A 213 2.81 -3.48 -6.88
N TYR A 214 3.90 -3.29 -7.62
CA TYR A 214 5.02 -4.24 -7.58
C TYR A 214 5.76 -4.23 -6.24
N PHE A 215 5.84 -3.08 -5.57
CA PHE A 215 6.36 -3.03 -4.20
C PHE A 215 5.52 -3.88 -3.23
N LEU A 216 4.19 -3.83 -3.33
CA LEU A 216 3.31 -4.72 -2.55
C LEU A 216 3.62 -6.20 -2.79
N TRP A 217 3.87 -6.60 -4.04
CA TRP A 217 4.26 -7.97 -4.35
C TRP A 217 5.62 -8.35 -3.77
N VAL A 218 6.60 -7.43 -3.76
CA VAL A 218 7.89 -7.64 -3.07
C VAL A 218 7.67 -7.87 -1.58
N VAL A 219 6.86 -7.02 -0.91
CA VAL A 219 6.55 -7.18 0.52
C VAL A 219 5.85 -8.52 0.76
N ALA A 220 4.88 -8.90 -0.06
CA ALA A 220 4.19 -10.18 0.05
C ALA A 220 5.16 -11.37 -0.09
N ALA A 221 6.05 -11.34 -1.09
CA ALA A 221 7.02 -12.41 -1.33
C ALA A 221 8.02 -12.54 -0.16
N VAL A 222 8.58 -11.43 0.32
CA VAL A 222 9.51 -11.41 1.46
C VAL A 222 8.82 -11.91 2.73
N THR A 223 7.60 -11.44 3.00
CA THR A 223 6.86 -11.84 4.21
C THR A 223 6.48 -13.32 4.17
N SER A 224 6.03 -13.81 3.01
CA SER A 224 5.69 -15.23 2.81
C SER A 224 6.93 -16.14 2.91
N TRP A 225 8.05 -15.68 2.35
CA TRP A 225 9.34 -16.37 2.51
C TRP A 225 9.75 -16.47 3.99
N MET A 226 9.67 -15.37 4.73
CA MET A 226 9.99 -15.33 6.16
C MET A 226 9.05 -16.23 6.98
N LEU A 227 7.74 -16.17 6.68
CA LEU A 227 6.73 -17.02 7.33
C LEU A 227 7.03 -18.51 7.09
N SER A 228 7.34 -18.90 5.86
CA SER A 228 7.63 -20.28 5.50
C SER A 228 8.92 -20.82 6.14
N ASN A 229 9.82 -19.93 6.58
CA ASN A 229 11.04 -20.30 7.32
C ASN A 229 10.87 -20.32 8.85
N LEU A 230 9.65 -20.07 9.37
CA LEU A 230 9.39 -20.21 10.81
C LEU A 230 9.38 -21.68 11.22
N ARG A 231 10.35 -22.06 12.05
CA ARG A 231 10.51 -23.44 12.55
C ARG A 231 9.31 -23.88 13.40
N THR A 232 8.76 -22.94 14.17
CA THR A 232 7.59 -23.16 15.05
C THR A 232 6.34 -23.66 14.32
N LEU A 233 6.26 -23.54 13.00
CA LEU A 233 5.11 -24.04 12.21
C LEU A 233 4.94 -25.57 12.32
N GLY A 234 6.03 -26.31 12.56
CA GLY A 234 5.99 -27.76 12.77
C GLY A 234 5.15 -28.17 13.97
N HIS A 235 5.19 -27.40 15.06
CA HIS A 235 4.37 -27.67 16.27
C HIS A 235 2.87 -27.51 16.04
N PHE A 236 2.48 -26.74 15.00
CA PHE A 236 1.07 -26.56 14.61
C PHE A 236 0.60 -27.58 13.56
N GLY A 237 1.36 -28.66 13.37
CA GLY A 237 1.02 -29.74 12.44
C GLY A 237 1.24 -29.38 10.96
N VAL A 238 1.95 -28.29 10.66
CA VAL A 238 2.27 -27.91 9.29
C VAL A 238 3.40 -28.81 8.78
N ASN A 239 3.21 -29.40 7.59
CA ASN A 239 4.22 -30.24 6.97
C ASN A 239 5.46 -29.41 6.59
N MET A 240 6.58 -29.67 7.24
CA MET A 240 7.82 -28.90 7.07
C MET A 240 8.47 -29.08 5.68
N GLY A 241 8.21 -30.17 4.99
CA GLY A 241 8.61 -30.32 3.58
C GLY A 241 7.88 -29.34 2.68
N VAL A 242 6.59 -29.12 2.92
CA VAL A 242 5.79 -28.12 2.18
C VAL A 242 6.25 -26.69 2.49
N THR A 243 6.55 -26.38 3.76
CA THR A 243 7.05 -25.04 4.12
C THR A 243 8.42 -24.77 3.53
N GLY A 244 9.31 -25.76 3.49
CA GLY A 244 10.63 -25.65 2.87
C GLY A 244 10.54 -25.40 1.36
N LEU A 245 9.64 -26.11 0.66
CA LEU A 245 9.35 -25.87 -0.75
C LEU A 245 8.76 -24.45 -0.96
N ALA A 246 7.77 -24.07 -0.17
CA ALA A 246 7.17 -22.75 -0.22
C ALA A 246 8.18 -21.64 0.05
N ALA A 247 9.11 -21.84 0.99
CA ALA A 247 10.17 -20.88 1.25
C ALA A 247 11.08 -20.67 0.03
N ALA A 248 11.47 -21.73 -0.67
CA ALA A 248 12.26 -21.64 -1.88
C ALA A 248 11.50 -20.91 -3.00
N GLU A 249 10.22 -21.24 -3.21
CA GLU A 249 9.37 -20.60 -4.21
C GLU A 249 9.20 -19.09 -3.94
N PHE A 250 8.83 -18.71 -2.72
CA PHE A 250 8.66 -17.30 -2.39
C PHE A 250 9.96 -16.51 -2.49
N PHE A 251 11.11 -17.13 -2.15
CA PHE A 251 12.41 -16.48 -2.33
C PHE A 251 12.71 -16.19 -3.80
N MET A 252 12.42 -17.13 -4.70
CA MET A 252 12.61 -16.95 -6.15
C MET A 252 11.70 -15.87 -6.75
N LEU A 253 10.55 -15.57 -6.15
CA LEU A 253 9.66 -14.49 -6.59
C LEU A 253 10.19 -13.08 -6.24
N ILE A 254 11.05 -12.95 -5.23
CA ILE A 254 11.60 -11.65 -4.79
C ILE A 254 12.31 -10.91 -5.92
N PRO A 255 13.33 -11.47 -6.61
CA PRO A 255 14.03 -10.76 -7.69
C PRO A 255 13.12 -10.45 -8.89
N ILE A 256 12.08 -11.25 -9.15
CA ILE A 256 11.09 -11.01 -10.21
C ILE A 256 10.30 -9.73 -9.92
N PHE A 257 9.67 -9.64 -8.76
CA PHE A 257 8.87 -8.48 -8.39
C PHE A 257 9.73 -7.24 -8.12
N PHE A 258 10.94 -7.43 -7.58
CA PHE A 258 11.86 -6.34 -7.34
C PHE A 258 12.36 -5.70 -8.64
N SER A 259 12.67 -6.49 -9.66
CA SER A 259 13.07 -5.97 -10.97
C SER A 259 11.93 -5.19 -11.65
N LEU A 260 10.69 -5.67 -11.55
CA LEU A 260 9.50 -4.94 -12.03
C LEU A 260 9.27 -3.64 -11.25
N PHE A 261 9.46 -3.69 -9.94
CA PHE A 261 9.41 -2.49 -9.11
C PHE A 261 10.41 -1.43 -9.57
N LEU A 262 11.67 -1.80 -9.82
CA LEU A 262 12.70 -0.90 -10.32
C LEU A 262 12.35 -0.36 -11.72
N TYR A 263 11.92 -1.22 -12.64
CA TYR A 263 11.54 -0.86 -14.00
C TYR A 263 10.46 0.22 -14.04
N HIS A 264 9.47 0.13 -13.14
CA HIS A 264 8.38 1.11 -13.07
C HIS A 264 8.70 2.33 -12.18
N SER A 265 9.69 2.21 -11.31
CA SER A 265 10.11 3.31 -10.42
C SER A 265 11.08 4.28 -11.08
N PHE A 266 11.93 3.79 -11.99
CA PHE A 266 13.00 4.56 -12.59
C PHE A 266 12.82 4.78 -14.09
N THR A 267 13.45 5.84 -14.60
CA THR A 267 13.40 6.19 -16.03
C THR A 267 14.67 5.78 -16.77
N LYS A 268 15.78 5.69 -16.04
CA LYS A 268 17.08 5.32 -16.59
C LYS A 268 17.36 3.84 -16.39
N MET A 269 18.11 3.27 -17.33
CA MET A 269 18.58 1.87 -17.28
C MET A 269 17.46 0.81 -17.31
N ARG A 270 16.25 1.12 -17.73
CA ARG A 270 15.10 0.20 -17.84
C ARG A 270 15.38 -1.09 -18.62
N VAL A 271 16.28 -1.02 -19.59
CA VAL A 271 16.68 -2.22 -20.37
C VAL A 271 17.36 -3.26 -19.47
N VAL A 272 18.16 -2.79 -18.48
CA VAL A 272 18.80 -3.70 -17.52
C VAL A 272 17.78 -4.28 -16.55
N ASP A 273 16.83 -3.46 -16.06
CA ASP A 273 15.71 -3.95 -15.23
C ASP A 273 14.91 -5.05 -15.94
N LEU A 274 14.60 -4.84 -17.23
CA LEU A 274 13.90 -5.81 -18.05
C LEU A 274 14.74 -7.09 -18.24
N ALA A 275 16.05 -6.96 -18.46
CA ALA A 275 16.96 -8.10 -18.57
C ALA A 275 17.02 -8.90 -17.26
N LEU A 276 17.14 -8.22 -16.10
CA LEU A 276 17.10 -8.86 -14.78
C LEU A 276 15.76 -9.55 -14.51
N PHE A 277 14.65 -8.93 -14.88
CA PHE A 277 13.33 -9.54 -14.81
C PHE A 277 13.24 -10.82 -15.64
N LEU A 278 13.66 -10.77 -16.92
CA LEU A 278 13.61 -11.94 -17.80
C LEU A 278 14.53 -13.08 -17.31
N VAL A 279 15.73 -12.75 -16.84
CA VAL A 279 16.64 -13.74 -16.25
C VAL A 279 16.02 -14.34 -14.98
N SER A 280 15.39 -13.53 -14.11
CA SER A 280 14.74 -14.04 -12.91
C SER A 280 13.57 -14.96 -13.21
N VAL A 281 12.72 -14.60 -14.20
CA VAL A 281 11.61 -15.45 -14.65
C VAL A 281 12.12 -16.74 -15.27
N LEU A 282 13.13 -16.65 -16.13
CA LEU A 282 13.73 -17.84 -16.76
C LEU A 282 14.34 -18.77 -15.70
N SER A 283 15.08 -18.21 -14.72
CA SER A 283 15.64 -18.99 -13.61
C SER A 283 14.55 -19.68 -12.81
N PHE A 284 13.47 -18.97 -12.48
CA PHE A 284 12.30 -19.53 -11.80
C PHE A 284 11.72 -20.73 -12.55
N ILE A 285 11.47 -20.57 -13.85
CA ILE A 285 10.92 -21.65 -14.69
C ILE A 285 11.89 -22.84 -14.80
N VAL A 286 13.17 -22.57 -15.06
CA VAL A 286 14.18 -23.64 -15.25
C VAL A 286 14.37 -24.44 -13.97
N PHE A 287 14.52 -23.78 -12.80
CA PHE A 287 14.71 -24.50 -11.54
C PHE A 287 13.47 -25.31 -11.14
N ASN A 288 12.27 -24.79 -11.41
CA ASN A 288 11.04 -25.55 -11.18
C ASN A 288 10.94 -26.78 -12.12
N ILE A 289 11.30 -26.65 -13.39
CA ILE A 289 11.34 -27.80 -14.32
C ILE A 289 12.37 -28.84 -13.86
N LEU A 290 13.58 -28.40 -13.47
CA LEU A 290 14.62 -29.29 -12.97
C LEU A 290 14.20 -30.02 -11.69
N HIS A 291 13.47 -29.33 -10.82
CA HIS A 291 12.90 -29.95 -9.61
C HIS A 291 11.81 -30.97 -9.95
N LEU A 292 10.85 -30.62 -10.82
CA LEU A 292 9.77 -31.52 -11.26
C LEU A 292 10.31 -32.76 -12.02
N THR A 293 11.39 -32.60 -12.78
CA THR A 293 12.07 -33.73 -13.47
C THR A 293 13.01 -34.51 -12.55
N ARG A 294 13.09 -34.15 -11.27
CA ARG A 294 13.97 -34.78 -10.25
C ARG A 294 15.46 -34.70 -10.60
N THR A 295 15.84 -33.83 -11.52
CA THR A 295 17.23 -33.65 -11.97
C THR A 295 18.03 -32.81 -10.96
N MET A 296 17.35 -31.90 -10.24
CA MET A 296 17.96 -31.02 -9.25
C MET A 296 16.96 -30.66 -8.16
N LEU A 297 17.38 -30.68 -6.90
CA LEU A 297 16.56 -30.20 -5.79
C LEU A 297 16.54 -28.68 -5.74
N LEU A 298 15.39 -28.11 -5.35
CA LEU A 298 15.24 -26.65 -5.26
C LEU A 298 16.22 -26.01 -4.26
N SER A 299 16.62 -26.74 -3.20
CA SER A 299 17.65 -26.30 -2.26
C SER A 299 19.01 -26.06 -2.91
N GLN A 300 19.36 -26.83 -3.94
CA GLN A 300 20.62 -26.68 -4.67
C GLN A 300 20.60 -25.40 -5.54
N ALA A 301 19.41 -24.94 -5.94
CA ALA A 301 19.23 -23.68 -6.66
C ALA A 301 19.42 -22.44 -5.75
N ASN A 302 19.32 -22.57 -4.43
CA ASN A 302 19.35 -21.45 -3.50
C ASN A 302 20.58 -20.55 -3.71
N THR A 303 21.78 -21.11 -3.85
CA THR A 303 23.02 -20.33 -4.04
C THR A 303 22.97 -19.50 -5.33
N CYS A 304 22.41 -20.06 -6.41
CA CYS A 304 22.25 -19.34 -7.68
C CYS A 304 21.22 -18.20 -7.52
N MET A 305 20.12 -18.47 -6.80
CA MET A 305 19.07 -17.48 -6.58
C MET A 305 19.49 -16.37 -5.61
N GLU A 306 20.27 -16.69 -4.58
CA GLU A 306 20.90 -15.71 -3.69
C GLU A 306 21.86 -14.80 -4.47
N SER A 307 22.66 -15.38 -5.37
CA SER A 307 23.55 -14.62 -6.24
C SER A 307 22.79 -13.68 -7.18
N LEU A 308 21.68 -14.15 -7.76
CA LEU A 308 20.81 -13.34 -8.62
C LEU A 308 20.12 -12.22 -7.82
N ALA A 309 19.61 -12.50 -6.63
CA ALA A 309 19.03 -11.49 -5.75
C ALA A 309 20.05 -10.44 -5.34
N GLY A 310 21.29 -10.87 -5.00
CA GLY A 310 22.41 -9.99 -4.72
C GLY A 310 22.79 -9.10 -5.91
N LEU A 311 22.76 -9.64 -7.14
CA LEU A 311 23.00 -8.87 -8.36
C LEU A 311 21.91 -7.81 -8.59
N CYS A 312 20.63 -8.18 -8.43
CA CYS A 312 19.50 -7.24 -8.51
C CYS A 312 19.64 -6.12 -7.47
N PHE A 313 20.03 -6.46 -6.24
CA PHE A 313 20.26 -5.50 -5.17
C PHE A 313 21.43 -4.53 -5.50
N ALA A 314 22.59 -5.05 -5.90
CA ALA A 314 23.74 -4.24 -6.26
C ALA A 314 23.41 -3.30 -7.44
N PHE A 315 22.68 -3.80 -8.42
CA PHE A 315 22.22 -2.99 -9.54
C PHE A 315 21.24 -1.89 -9.10
N ALA A 316 20.33 -2.18 -8.19
CA ALA A 316 19.39 -1.19 -7.65
C ALA A 316 20.09 -0.03 -6.94
N VAL A 317 21.19 -0.32 -6.21
CA VAL A 317 22.04 0.72 -5.60
C VAL A 317 22.65 1.62 -6.68
N VAL A 318 23.26 1.06 -7.72
CA VAL A 318 23.86 1.82 -8.83
C VAL A 318 22.79 2.65 -9.56
N GLN A 319 21.65 2.04 -9.87
CA GLN A 319 20.57 2.69 -10.58
C GLN A 319 19.98 3.86 -9.79
N SER A 320 19.77 3.72 -8.48
CA SER A 320 19.26 4.80 -7.62
C SER A 320 20.22 6.00 -7.61
N VAL A 321 21.54 5.77 -7.58
CA VAL A 321 22.54 6.85 -7.70
C VAL A 321 22.47 7.52 -9.08
N VAL A 322 22.43 6.75 -10.17
CA VAL A 322 22.36 7.28 -11.54
C VAL A 322 21.07 8.11 -11.74
N GLU A 323 19.94 7.61 -11.29
CA GLU A 323 18.64 8.30 -11.36
C GLU A 323 18.68 9.59 -10.53
N TYR A 324 19.24 9.57 -9.32
CA TYR A 324 19.38 10.77 -8.51
C TYR A 324 20.24 11.83 -9.17
N ILE A 325 21.40 11.45 -9.74
CA ILE A 325 22.32 12.39 -10.39
C ILE A 325 21.67 12.99 -11.66
N LYS A 326 21.02 12.17 -12.49
CA LYS A 326 20.50 12.58 -13.81
C LYS A 326 19.11 13.22 -13.76
N VAL A 327 18.23 12.76 -12.87
CA VAL A 327 16.82 13.15 -12.81
C VAL A 327 16.50 13.98 -11.58
N ARG A 328 17.36 13.95 -10.54
CA ARG A 328 17.15 14.60 -9.24
C ARG A 328 15.87 14.10 -8.52
N SER A 329 15.50 12.85 -8.74
CA SER A 329 14.33 12.22 -8.13
C SER A 329 14.53 12.07 -6.62
N ARG A 330 13.57 12.57 -5.82
CA ARG A 330 13.53 12.36 -4.36
C ARG A 330 13.38 10.87 -4.02
N PHE A 331 12.59 10.17 -4.81
CA PHE A 331 12.39 8.72 -4.68
C PHE A 331 13.72 7.96 -4.77
N ALA A 332 14.55 8.29 -5.78
CA ALA A 332 15.83 7.65 -5.98
C ALA A 332 16.79 7.83 -4.78
N TRP A 333 16.77 9.01 -4.16
CA TRP A 333 17.55 9.27 -2.96
C TRP A 333 17.06 8.46 -1.75
N VAL A 334 15.74 8.41 -1.54
CA VAL A 334 15.14 7.63 -0.43
C VAL A 334 15.48 6.15 -0.61
N LEU A 335 15.26 5.59 -1.80
CA LEU A 335 15.57 4.19 -2.09
C LEU A 335 17.08 3.89 -1.93
N PHE A 336 17.96 4.81 -2.33
CA PHE A 336 19.41 4.66 -2.11
C PHE A 336 19.73 4.52 -0.62
N VAL A 337 19.17 5.38 0.23
CA VAL A 337 19.38 5.33 1.69
C VAL A 337 18.83 4.02 2.27
N GLU A 338 17.66 3.60 1.85
CA GLU A 338 17.04 2.34 2.24
C GLU A 338 17.90 1.13 1.88
N LEU A 339 18.41 1.07 0.66
CA LEU A 339 19.29 0.00 0.20
C LEU A 339 20.65 0.02 0.94
N LEU A 340 21.16 1.20 1.27
CA LEU A 340 22.38 1.32 2.06
C LEU A 340 22.21 0.76 3.48
N ILE A 341 21.06 1.03 4.12
CA ILE A 341 20.72 0.45 5.44
C ILE A 341 20.68 -1.08 5.35
N LEU A 342 20.04 -1.62 4.31
CA LEU A 342 20.02 -3.07 4.07
C LEU A 342 21.42 -3.65 3.85
N ALA A 343 22.26 -2.98 3.06
CA ALA A 343 23.63 -3.41 2.80
C ALA A 343 24.48 -3.46 4.08
N VAL A 344 24.40 -2.42 4.91
CA VAL A 344 25.11 -2.36 6.21
C VAL A 344 24.63 -3.48 7.14
N GLY A 345 23.30 -3.74 7.18
CA GLY A 345 22.75 -4.82 7.97
C GLY A 345 23.19 -6.20 7.48
N ALA A 346 23.17 -6.43 6.17
CA ALA A 346 23.63 -7.69 5.58
C ALA A 346 25.12 -7.93 5.83
N PHE A 347 25.94 -6.88 5.72
CA PHE A 347 27.37 -6.96 6.02
C PHE A 347 27.62 -7.27 7.52
N GLY A 348 26.91 -6.58 8.42
CA GLY A 348 26.97 -6.87 9.85
C GLY A 348 26.58 -8.32 10.16
N GLN A 349 25.57 -8.83 9.49
CA GLN A 349 25.13 -10.23 9.58
C GLN A 349 26.24 -11.21 9.17
N ILE A 350 26.93 -10.95 8.04
CA ILE A 350 28.03 -11.80 7.57
C ILE A 350 29.18 -11.83 8.59
N ILE A 351 29.52 -10.68 9.18
CA ILE A 351 30.59 -10.58 10.20
C ILE A 351 30.23 -11.42 11.44
N VAL A 352 28.98 -11.27 11.93
CA VAL A 352 28.53 -12.01 13.11
C VAL A 352 28.55 -13.51 12.82
N PHE A 353 28.00 -13.93 11.69
CA PHE A 353 28.01 -15.33 11.26
C PHE A 353 29.42 -15.91 11.17
N SER A 354 30.37 -15.16 10.58
CA SER A 354 31.76 -15.63 10.42
C SER A 354 32.46 -15.86 11.77
N ARG A 355 32.03 -15.15 12.83
CA ARG A 355 32.62 -15.24 14.18
C ARG A 355 31.93 -16.23 15.10
N THR A 356 30.60 -16.31 15.02
CA THR A 356 29.80 -17.09 15.99
C THR A 356 29.35 -18.43 15.46
N LYS A 357 29.42 -18.64 14.11
CA LYS A 357 28.86 -19.81 13.40
C LYS A 357 27.41 -20.12 13.77
N SER A 358 26.75 -19.19 14.48
CA SER A 358 25.44 -19.39 15.06
C SER A 358 24.34 -19.31 14.01
N SER A 359 23.42 -20.23 14.06
CA SER A 359 22.22 -20.29 13.21
C SER A 359 21.20 -19.16 13.48
N TYR A 360 21.46 -18.28 14.47
CA TYR A 360 20.67 -17.06 14.71
C TYR A 360 20.80 -16.00 13.59
N PHE A 361 21.24 -16.44 12.44
CA PHE A 361 21.59 -15.68 11.26
C PHE A 361 20.53 -14.67 10.81
N SER A 362 19.24 -15.03 10.86
CA SER A 362 18.18 -14.17 10.30
C SER A 362 17.81 -12.95 11.16
N GLN A 363 18.10 -12.95 12.46
CA GLN A 363 17.56 -11.94 13.38
C GLN A 363 18.18 -10.55 13.21
N ILE A 364 19.48 -10.46 12.91
CA ILE A 364 20.16 -9.16 12.72
C ILE A 364 19.65 -8.46 11.44
N LEU A 365 19.37 -9.22 10.38
CA LEU A 365 18.85 -8.69 9.13
C LEU A 365 17.41 -8.15 9.26
N LEU A 366 16.65 -8.60 10.26
CA LEU A 366 15.28 -8.12 10.48
C LEU A 366 15.23 -6.63 10.82
N ILE A 367 16.25 -6.09 11.52
CA ILE A 367 16.30 -4.66 11.90
C ILE A 367 16.36 -3.76 10.65
N PRO A 368 17.37 -3.92 9.75
CA PRO A 368 17.42 -3.11 8.54
C PRO A 368 16.26 -3.37 7.58
N LEU A 369 15.74 -4.60 7.54
CA LEU A 369 14.58 -4.91 6.72
C LEU A 369 13.32 -4.21 7.24
N THR A 370 13.14 -4.16 8.56
CA THR A 370 12.08 -3.39 9.20
C THR A 370 12.25 -1.91 8.88
N ALA A 371 13.44 -1.35 9.05
CA ALA A 371 13.73 0.05 8.74
C ALA A 371 13.43 0.38 7.26
N PHE A 372 13.83 -0.49 6.32
CA PHE A 372 13.49 -0.37 4.91
C PHE A 372 11.99 -0.27 4.67
N LEU A 373 11.22 -1.23 5.20
CA LEU A 373 9.75 -1.24 5.04
C LEU A 373 9.11 0.04 5.55
N ILE A 374 9.60 0.57 6.66
CA ILE A 374 9.05 1.76 7.30
C ILE A 374 9.32 3.03 6.51
N LEU A 375 10.57 3.22 6.13
CA LEU A 375 10.97 4.37 5.34
C LEU A 375 10.22 4.39 4.02
N HIS A 376 10.11 3.23 3.36
CA HIS A 376 9.42 3.11 2.09
C HIS A 376 7.91 3.35 2.20
N VAL A 377 7.25 2.72 3.17
CA VAL A 377 5.82 2.96 3.44
C VAL A 377 5.59 4.42 3.83
N GLY A 378 6.46 4.99 4.66
CA GLY A 378 6.40 6.41 5.03
C GLY A 378 6.51 7.34 3.82
N TYR A 379 7.41 7.03 2.89
CA TYR A 379 7.54 7.74 1.61
C TYR A 379 6.26 7.64 0.77
N VAL A 380 5.75 6.43 0.57
CA VAL A 380 4.53 6.18 -0.24
C VAL A 380 3.31 6.87 0.36
N VAL A 381 3.12 6.79 1.68
CA VAL A 381 2.02 7.47 2.38
C VAL A 381 2.14 8.99 2.23
N ASN A 382 3.35 9.54 2.35
CA ASN A 382 3.58 10.96 2.14
C ASN A 382 3.26 11.41 0.71
N GLU A 383 3.69 10.64 -0.29
CA GLU A 383 3.40 10.88 -1.71
C GLU A 383 1.90 10.84 -2.00
N PHE A 384 1.21 9.81 -1.49
CA PHE A 384 -0.24 9.68 -1.61
C PHE A 384 -0.98 10.92 -1.08
N PHE A 385 -0.65 11.38 0.13
CA PHE A 385 -1.29 12.58 0.69
C PHE A 385 -0.92 13.86 -0.08
N SER A 386 0.28 13.94 -0.65
CA SER A 386 0.67 15.06 -1.52
C SER A 386 -0.20 15.14 -2.76
N LEU A 387 -0.37 14.03 -3.46
CA LEU A 387 -1.21 13.94 -4.66
C LEU A 387 -2.68 14.24 -4.35
N MET A 388 -3.20 13.75 -3.23
CA MET A 388 -4.56 14.06 -2.79
C MET A 388 -4.76 15.54 -2.47
N ALA A 389 -3.75 16.20 -1.90
CA ALA A 389 -3.79 17.65 -1.62
C ALA A 389 -3.76 18.48 -2.92
N GLU A 390 -2.95 18.08 -3.90
CA GLU A 390 -2.90 18.70 -5.23
C GLU A 390 -4.22 18.54 -5.97
N GLY A 391 -4.80 17.33 -5.95
CA GLY A 391 -6.12 17.07 -6.56
C GLY A 391 -7.24 17.92 -5.95
N ARG A 392 -7.22 18.15 -4.63
CA ARG A 392 -8.17 19.08 -3.97
C ARG A 392 -7.97 20.52 -4.42
N LYS A 393 -6.73 21.00 -4.44
CA LYS A 393 -6.43 22.35 -4.92
C LYS A 393 -6.90 22.55 -6.35
N ALA A 394 -6.66 21.58 -7.23
CA ALA A 394 -7.15 21.63 -8.60
C ALA A 394 -8.69 21.70 -8.66
N GLY A 395 -9.40 20.94 -7.82
CA GLY A 395 -10.85 21.01 -7.69
C GLY A 395 -11.33 22.37 -7.18
N ASP A 396 -10.68 22.91 -6.16
CA ASP A 396 -10.98 24.24 -5.62
C ASP A 396 -10.75 25.35 -6.67
N TYR A 397 -9.63 25.28 -7.43
CA TYR A 397 -9.37 26.19 -8.53
C TYR A 397 -10.41 26.09 -9.65
N LEU A 398 -10.86 24.88 -9.99
CA LEU A 398 -11.92 24.69 -10.99
C LEU A 398 -13.25 25.27 -10.50
N THR A 399 -13.59 25.11 -9.23
CA THR A 399 -14.79 25.70 -8.65
C THR A 399 -14.70 27.22 -8.63
N MET A 400 -13.59 27.78 -8.15
CA MET A 400 -13.36 29.24 -8.18
C MET A 400 -13.38 29.83 -9.60
N ALA A 401 -12.89 29.06 -10.60
CA ALA A 401 -12.89 29.48 -11.97
C ALA A 401 -14.29 29.46 -12.62
N LYS A 402 -15.29 28.82 -12.02
CA LYS A 402 -16.66 28.64 -12.53
C LYS A 402 -17.74 29.37 -11.75
N THR A 403 -17.42 29.91 -10.58
CA THR A 403 -18.37 30.65 -9.74
C THR A 403 -18.13 32.16 -9.82
N ASP A 404 -19.19 32.94 -9.73
CA ASP A 404 -19.11 34.38 -9.51
C ASP A 404 -18.79 34.64 -8.03
N PRO A 405 -17.72 35.39 -7.72
CA PRO A 405 -17.28 35.54 -6.33
C PRO A 405 -18.22 36.37 -5.46
N LEU A 406 -19.08 37.21 -6.07
CA LEU A 406 -20.03 38.06 -5.36
C LEU A 406 -21.30 37.32 -4.98
N THR A 407 -21.83 36.52 -5.90
CA THR A 407 -23.14 35.87 -5.77
C THR A 407 -23.10 34.38 -5.46
N GLY A 408 -21.97 33.70 -5.76
CA GLY A 408 -21.89 32.26 -5.67
C GLY A 408 -22.51 31.50 -6.85
N LEU A 409 -23.24 32.16 -7.74
CA LEU A 409 -23.81 31.57 -8.96
C LEU A 409 -22.71 31.14 -9.95
N GLY A 410 -23.06 30.32 -10.93
CA GLY A 410 -22.18 30.04 -12.05
C GLY A 410 -21.81 31.34 -12.79
N ASN A 411 -20.52 31.52 -13.11
CA ASN A 411 -20.06 32.64 -13.92
C ASN A 411 -20.18 32.34 -15.43
N ARG A 412 -19.73 33.25 -16.29
CA ARG A 412 -19.74 33.11 -17.75
C ARG A 412 -19.16 31.78 -18.21
N ARG A 413 -18.01 31.38 -17.64
CA ARG A 413 -17.37 30.11 -17.98
C ARG A 413 -18.20 28.88 -17.58
N ALA A 414 -18.92 28.97 -16.47
CA ALA A 414 -19.85 27.92 -16.05
C ALA A 414 -21.04 27.82 -17.00
N LEU A 415 -21.56 28.96 -17.48
CA LEU A 415 -22.62 29.02 -18.49
C LEU A 415 -22.19 28.33 -19.80
N ASP A 416 -21.01 28.68 -20.33
CA ASP A 416 -20.47 28.08 -21.55
C ASP A 416 -20.34 26.55 -21.44
N GLN A 417 -19.79 26.05 -20.32
CA GLN A 417 -19.67 24.61 -20.06
C GLN A 417 -21.01 23.91 -19.82
N TYR A 418 -21.97 24.62 -19.23
CA TYR A 418 -23.32 24.07 -19.05
C TYR A 418 -24.01 23.88 -20.39
N ILE A 419 -23.87 24.84 -21.32
CA ILE A 419 -24.39 24.77 -22.69
C ILE A 419 -23.74 23.57 -23.42
N GLU A 420 -22.41 23.46 -23.39
CA GLU A 420 -21.70 22.29 -23.95
C GLU A 420 -22.26 20.98 -23.42
N LYS A 421 -22.43 20.88 -22.08
CA LYS A 421 -22.94 19.67 -21.43
C LYS A 421 -24.37 19.32 -21.87
N ILE A 422 -25.29 20.29 -21.90
CA ILE A 422 -26.68 20.04 -22.26
C ILE A 422 -26.87 19.78 -23.75
N SER A 423 -26.01 20.35 -24.61
CA SER A 423 -26.03 20.10 -26.06
C SER A 423 -25.63 18.64 -26.38
N ASN A 424 -24.79 18.03 -25.58
CA ASN A 424 -24.32 16.65 -25.77
C ASN A 424 -25.29 15.60 -25.19
N THR A 425 -26.57 15.69 -25.47
CA THR A 425 -27.60 14.73 -25.08
C THR A 425 -27.74 13.60 -26.09
N SER A 426 -28.23 12.44 -25.63
CA SER A 426 -28.49 11.26 -26.49
C SER A 426 -29.78 11.39 -27.32
N ALA A 427 -30.68 12.27 -26.96
CA ALA A 427 -31.91 12.51 -27.69
C ALA A 427 -31.61 13.34 -28.97
N PRO A 428 -32.21 13.07 -30.15
CA PRO A 428 -31.92 13.82 -31.37
C PRO A 428 -32.33 15.29 -31.29
N PHE A 429 -33.34 15.61 -30.49
CA PHE A 429 -33.78 16.97 -30.17
C PHE A 429 -34.10 17.06 -28.68
N PHE A 430 -33.84 18.20 -28.09
CA PHE A 430 -34.22 18.47 -26.71
C PHE A 430 -34.76 19.89 -26.58
N ARG A 431 -35.66 20.10 -25.62
CA ARG A 431 -36.22 21.41 -25.35
C ARG A 431 -35.33 22.16 -24.37
N ILE A 432 -35.06 23.41 -24.70
CA ILE A 432 -34.34 24.34 -23.83
C ILE A 432 -35.11 25.65 -23.71
N GLY A 433 -35.12 26.20 -22.49
CA GLY A 433 -35.64 27.51 -22.20
C GLY A 433 -34.55 28.38 -21.57
N CYS A 434 -34.62 29.67 -21.83
CA CYS A 434 -33.75 30.65 -21.23
C CYS A 434 -34.55 31.87 -20.72
N ILE A 435 -34.21 32.35 -19.54
CA ILE A 435 -34.58 33.67 -19.04
C ILE A 435 -33.31 34.50 -18.97
N VAL A 436 -33.30 35.66 -19.58
CA VAL A 436 -32.25 36.69 -19.48
C VAL A 436 -32.80 37.81 -18.62
N CYS A 437 -32.02 38.22 -17.61
CA CYS A 437 -32.37 39.28 -16.69
C CYS A 437 -31.26 40.34 -16.63
N ASP A 438 -31.63 41.61 -16.58
CA ASP A 438 -30.75 42.73 -16.38
C ASP A 438 -31.30 43.56 -15.20
N LEU A 439 -30.48 43.77 -14.16
CA LEU A 439 -30.87 44.53 -12.98
C LEU A 439 -31.03 46.01 -13.32
N ASN A 440 -32.20 46.55 -13.01
CA ASN A 440 -32.45 47.96 -13.23
C ASN A 440 -31.79 48.84 -12.17
N ASP A 441 -31.35 50.01 -12.57
CA ASP A 441 -30.92 51.10 -11.69
C ASP A 441 -29.74 50.80 -10.78
N LEU A 442 -28.97 49.71 -11.05
CA LEU A 442 -27.79 49.35 -10.27
C LEU A 442 -26.76 50.49 -10.17
N LYS A 443 -26.57 51.23 -11.30
CA LYS A 443 -25.66 52.38 -11.30
C LYS A 443 -26.19 53.50 -10.39
N ILE A 444 -27.48 53.81 -10.45
CA ILE A 444 -28.12 54.85 -9.62
C ILE A 444 -28.01 54.46 -8.15
N THR A 445 -28.26 53.19 -7.83
CA THR A 445 -28.11 52.66 -6.47
C THR A 445 -26.66 52.79 -5.95
N ASN A 446 -25.67 52.46 -6.81
CA ASN A 446 -24.25 52.65 -6.48
C ASN A 446 -23.89 54.13 -6.23
N ASP A 447 -24.38 55.02 -7.07
CA ASP A 447 -24.09 56.47 -7.00
C ASP A 447 -24.74 57.12 -5.77
N LEU A 448 -25.95 56.67 -5.36
CA LEU A 448 -26.68 57.22 -4.22
C LEU A 448 -26.32 56.58 -2.87
N HIS A 449 -26.11 55.27 -2.86
CA HIS A 449 -25.97 54.49 -1.61
C HIS A 449 -24.60 53.79 -1.47
N GLY A 450 -23.73 53.93 -2.46
CA GLY A 450 -22.40 53.31 -2.49
C GLY A 450 -22.41 51.85 -2.97
N HIS A 451 -21.23 51.40 -3.40
CA HIS A 451 -21.05 50.07 -4.00
C HIS A 451 -21.45 48.90 -3.06
N LEU A 452 -21.39 49.07 -1.75
CA LEU A 452 -21.79 48.04 -0.80
C LEU A 452 -23.29 47.67 -0.90
N ILE A 453 -24.12 48.70 -1.12
CA ILE A 453 -25.57 48.50 -1.29
C ILE A 453 -25.88 47.91 -2.68
N GLY A 454 -25.14 48.34 -3.72
CA GLY A 454 -25.25 47.73 -5.05
C GLY A 454 -24.83 46.25 -5.05
N ASP A 455 -23.76 45.91 -4.34
CA ASP A 455 -23.34 44.53 -4.16
C ASP A 455 -24.39 43.70 -3.42
N GLN A 456 -25.06 44.28 -2.42
CA GLN A 456 -26.16 43.61 -1.70
C GLN A 456 -27.37 43.38 -2.60
N LEU A 457 -27.74 44.38 -3.42
CA LEU A 457 -28.81 44.25 -4.43
C LEU A 457 -28.54 43.10 -5.42
N ILE A 458 -27.29 42.95 -5.87
CA ILE A 458 -26.87 41.87 -6.74
C ILE A 458 -26.99 40.51 -6.03
N LYS A 459 -26.56 40.43 -4.76
CA LYS A 459 -26.67 39.20 -3.94
C LYS A 459 -28.12 38.79 -3.69
N ASP A 460 -28.97 39.75 -3.38
CA ASP A 460 -30.39 39.50 -3.11
C ASP A 460 -31.12 39.04 -4.37
N PHE A 461 -30.79 39.61 -5.53
CA PHE A 461 -31.32 39.12 -6.80
C PHE A 461 -30.84 37.72 -7.14
N ALA A 462 -29.56 37.40 -6.93
CA ALA A 462 -29.01 36.06 -7.12
C ALA A 462 -29.74 35.02 -6.25
N LYS A 463 -29.95 35.36 -4.96
CA LYS A 463 -30.70 34.52 -4.03
C LYS A 463 -32.17 34.35 -4.43
N CYS A 464 -32.80 35.43 -4.94
CA CYS A 464 -34.14 35.36 -5.51
C CYS A 464 -34.21 34.38 -6.67
N LEU A 465 -33.25 34.42 -7.61
CA LEU A 465 -33.18 33.47 -8.73
C LEU A 465 -32.99 32.03 -8.26
N GLU A 466 -32.12 31.76 -7.28
CA GLU A 466 -31.93 30.42 -6.71
C GLU A 466 -33.22 29.88 -6.13
N ILE A 467 -33.92 30.65 -5.30
CA ILE A 467 -35.20 30.26 -4.67
C ILE A 467 -36.30 30.04 -5.72
N CYS A 468 -36.42 30.98 -6.69
CA CYS A 468 -37.44 30.90 -7.73
C CYS A 468 -37.29 29.67 -8.62
N PHE A 469 -36.05 29.25 -8.90
CA PHE A 469 -35.78 28.24 -9.91
C PHE A 469 -35.11 26.98 -9.35
N GLU A 470 -35.12 26.81 -8.02
CA GLU A 470 -34.60 25.59 -7.36
C GLU A 470 -35.17 24.32 -8.02
N ASN A 471 -34.29 23.39 -8.40
CA ASN A 471 -34.60 22.10 -9.06
C ASN A 471 -35.30 22.23 -10.45
N ARG A 472 -35.36 23.42 -11.05
CA ARG A 472 -36.02 23.65 -12.34
C ARG A 472 -35.14 24.28 -13.38
N GLY A 473 -34.33 25.25 -12.97
CA GLY A 473 -33.41 25.98 -13.85
C GLY A 473 -32.11 26.29 -13.15
N VAL A 474 -31.07 26.53 -13.91
CA VAL A 474 -29.72 26.82 -13.39
C VAL A 474 -29.41 28.30 -13.63
N PRO A 475 -29.28 29.12 -12.56
CA PRO A 475 -28.96 30.53 -12.67
C PRO A 475 -27.44 30.74 -12.82
N PHE A 476 -27.10 31.76 -13.65
CA PHE A 476 -25.75 32.22 -13.91
C PHE A 476 -25.68 33.74 -13.84
N ARG A 477 -24.52 34.29 -13.41
CA ARG A 477 -24.20 35.70 -13.55
C ARG A 477 -22.99 35.85 -14.46
N THR A 478 -23.15 36.55 -15.60
CA THR A 478 -22.09 36.66 -16.62
C THR A 478 -21.29 37.95 -16.54
N GLY A 479 -21.83 38.96 -15.88
CA GLY A 479 -21.17 40.26 -15.68
C GLY A 479 -22.09 41.22 -14.94
N GLY A 480 -21.57 42.29 -14.40
CA GLY A 480 -22.28 43.43 -13.80
C GLY A 480 -23.69 43.15 -13.26
N ASP A 481 -24.67 43.52 -14.06
CA ASP A 481 -26.12 43.41 -13.84
C ASP A 481 -26.81 42.29 -14.64
N GLU A 482 -26.03 41.48 -15.41
CA GLU A 482 -26.58 40.45 -16.31
C GLU A 482 -26.66 39.08 -15.69
N PHE A 483 -27.83 38.46 -15.73
CA PHE A 483 -28.12 37.11 -15.24
C PHE A 483 -28.84 36.26 -16.27
N TYR A 484 -28.55 34.97 -16.27
CA TYR A 484 -29.14 33.99 -17.16
C TYR A 484 -29.68 32.82 -16.33
N VAL A 485 -30.84 32.32 -16.71
CA VAL A 485 -31.40 31.08 -16.12
C VAL A 485 -31.69 30.12 -17.26
N LEU A 486 -31.03 28.98 -17.29
CA LEU A 486 -31.25 27.94 -18.29
C LEU A 486 -32.09 26.79 -17.73
N PHE A 487 -33.04 26.33 -18.52
CA PHE A 487 -33.93 25.23 -18.25
C PHE A 487 -33.67 24.14 -19.31
N SER A 488 -33.24 22.98 -18.90
CA SER A 488 -33.00 21.85 -19.79
C SER A 488 -33.89 20.68 -19.40
N ASP A 489 -34.38 19.97 -20.41
CA ASP A 489 -35.05 18.68 -20.26
C ASP A 489 -36.43 18.66 -19.58
N VAL A 490 -37.15 19.78 -19.57
CA VAL A 490 -38.49 19.88 -18.97
C VAL A 490 -39.46 20.60 -19.91
N GLU A 491 -40.70 20.14 -19.98
CA GLU A 491 -41.83 20.94 -20.50
C GLU A 491 -42.05 22.14 -19.57
N VAL A 492 -41.20 23.16 -19.68
CA VAL A 492 -41.28 24.36 -18.85
C VAL A 492 -42.23 25.34 -19.51
N ASP A 493 -43.33 25.68 -18.80
CA ASP A 493 -44.12 26.86 -19.15
C ASP A 493 -43.33 28.13 -18.78
N MET A 494 -42.71 28.74 -19.79
CA MET A 494 -41.90 29.96 -19.60
C MET A 494 -42.73 31.10 -19.02
N SER A 495 -44.01 31.18 -19.32
CA SER A 495 -44.92 32.17 -18.75
C SER A 495 -45.12 31.98 -17.27
N ALA A 496 -45.21 30.71 -16.82
CA ALA A 496 -45.27 30.39 -15.40
C ALA A 496 -43.94 30.71 -14.69
N MET A 497 -42.81 30.46 -15.35
CA MET A 497 -41.48 30.79 -14.79
C MET A 497 -41.27 32.30 -14.64
N MET A 498 -41.72 33.09 -15.65
CA MET A 498 -41.71 34.55 -15.56
C MET A 498 -42.59 35.07 -14.44
N ARG A 499 -43.83 34.55 -14.28
CA ARG A 499 -44.71 34.92 -13.15
C ARG A 499 -44.05 34.60 -11.81
N ARG A 500 -43.38 33.45 -11.70
CA ARG A 500 -42.66 33.04 -10.47
C ARG A 500 -41.52 34.01 -10.15
N LEU A 501 -40.77 34.45 -11.13
CA LEU A 501 -39.72 35.47 -10.98
C LEU A 501 -40.29 36.78 -10.45
N MET A 502 -41.40 37.27 -11.03
CA MET A 502 -42.06 38.52 -10.61
C MET A 502 -42.51 38.43 -9.14
N ILE A 503 -43.18 37.33 -8.75
CA ILE A 503 -43.59 37.10 -7.38
C ILE A 503 -42.38 37.06 -6.42
N GLY A 504 -41.29 36.41 -6.83
CA GLY A 504 -40.04 36.36 -6.04
C GLY A 504 -39.44 37.74 -5.81
N ILE A 505 -39.42 38.58 -6.85
CA ILE A 505 -38.93 39.98 -6.77
C ILE A 505 -39.82 40.80 -5.84
N GLU A 506 -41.16 40.69 -6.00
CA GLU A 506 -42.12 41.38 -5.11
C GLU A 506 -41.93 40.96 -3.66
N GLY A 507 -41.79 39.65 -3.41
CA GLY A 507 -41.52 39.12 -2.10
C GLY A 507 -40.22 39.64 -1.49
N SER A 508 -39.14 39.75 -2.28
CA SER A 508 -37.87 40.30 -1.83
C SER A 508 -38.00 41.79 -1.47
N ASN A 509 -38.80 42.55 -2.21
CA ASN A 509 -39.04 43.97 -1.95
C ASN A 509 -39.82 44.28 -0.67
N THR A 510 -40.50 43.30 -0.07
CA THR A 510 -41.19 43.47 1.21
C THR A 510 -40.24 43.40 2.42
N SER A 511 -39.01 42.93 2.22
CA SER A 511 -38.03 42.70 3.27
C SER A 511 -36.77 43.58 3.18
N THR A 512 -36.66 44.48 2.18
CA THR A 512 -35.49 45.32 1.94
C THR A 512 -35.86 46.81 1.86
N ASP A 513 -34.95 47.68 2.31
CA ASP A 513 -35.13 49.15 2.24
C ASP A 513 -34.86 49.74 0.82
N TYR A 514 -34.39 48.91 -0.10
CA TYR A 514 -34.16 49.27 -1.50
C TYR A 514 -35.01 48.42 -2.46
N LYS A 515 -35.38 48.99 -3.59
CA LYS A 515 -36.29 48.33 -4.54
C LYS A 515 -35.53 47.49 -5.55
N LEU A 516 -35.70 46.17 -5.45
CA LEU A 516 -35.23 45.24 -6.45
C LEU A 516 -36.14 45.27 -7.68
N SER A 517 -35.58 45.47 -8.87
CA SER A 517 -36.29 45.38 -10.14
C SER A 517 -35.36 44.93 -11.24
N CYS A 518 -35.87 44.19 -12.21
CA CYS A 518 -35.11 43.78 -13.38
C CYS A 518 -35.98 43.88 -14.66
N SER A 519 -35.31 44.14 -15.76
CA SER A 519 -35.87 43.88 -17.09
C SER A 519 -35.57 42.44 -17.46
N SER A 520 -36.54 41.69 -17.93
CA SER A 520 -36.37 40.27 -18.22
C SER A 520 -37.07 39.84 -19.51
N GLY A 521 -36.46 38.89 -20.22
CA GLY A 521 -37.01 38.26 -21.39
C GLY A 521 -36.82 36.76 -21.36
N CYS A 522 -37.72 36.03 -21.99
CA CYS A 522 -37.64 34.58 -22.02
C CYS A 522 -37.94 34.02 -23.42
N TYR A 523 -37.31 32.90 -23.73
CA TYR A 523 -37.59 32.16 -24.96
C TYR A 523 -37.32 30.66 -24.71
N ALA A 524 -38.08 29.81 -25.38
CA ALA A 524 -37.87 28.38 -25.34
C ALA A 524 -38.26 27.70 -26.64
N ASP A 525 -37.47 26.75 -27.10
CA ASP A 525 -37.75 25.96 -28.30
C ASP A 525 -37.00 24.62 -28.26
N TYR A 526 -37.29 23.75 -29.23
CA TYR A 526 -36.57 22.52 -29.45
C TYR A 526 -35.32 22.77 -30.29
N VAL A 527 -34.18 22.23 -29.83
CA VAL A 527 -32.91 22.36 -30.53
C VAL A 527 -32.33 20.97 -30.85
N PRO A 528 -31.59 20.81 -31.96
CA PRO A 528 -30.88 19.57 -32.26
C PRO A 528 -29.77 19.29 -31.22
N SER A 529 -29.58 18.04 -30.87
CA SER A 529 -28.42 17.64 -30.07
C SER A 529 -27.10 17.91 -30.82
N HIS A 530 -26.02 18.02 -30.07
CA HIS A 530 -24.69 18.35 -30.59
C HIS A 530 -24.59 19.66 -31.36
N ASN A 531 -25.53 20.61 -31.10
CA ASN A 531 -25.55 21.91 -31.71
C ASN A 531 -25.62 23.05 -30.67
N GLU A 532 -24.45 23.42 -30.15
CA GLU A 532 -24.32 24.54 -29.21
C GLU A 532 -24.77 25.87 -29.78
N ALA A 533 -24.58 26.11 -31.10
CA ALA A 533 -24.99 27.35 -31.74
C ALA A 533 -26.51 27.52 -31.66
N ALA A 534 -27.30 26.46 -31.80
CA ALA A 534 -28.76 26.55 -31.66
C ALA A 534 -29.18 26.91 -30.21
N VAL A 535 -28.44 26.45 -29.20
CA VAL A 535 -28.68 26.86 -27.80
C VAL A 535 -28.37 28.33 -27.60
N TRP A 536 -27.29 28.83 -28.21
CA TRP A 536 -26.96 30.26 -28.17
C TRP A 536 -27.99 31.13 -28.90
N ASP A 537 -28.64 30.62 -29.93
CA ASP A 537 -29.73 31.34 -30.59
C ASP A 537 -30.97 31.50 -29.70
N ILE A 538 -31.31 30.46 -28.88
CA ILE A 538 -32.34 30.56 -27.82
C ILE A 538 -32.02 31.69 -26.84
N ILE A 539 -30.77 31.78 -26.40
CA ILE A 539 -30.33 32.83 -25.48
C ILE A 539 -30.44 34.20 -26.14
N LYS A 540 -30.02 34.35 -27.40
CA LYS A 540 -30.16 35.63 -28.17
C LYS A 540 -31.62 36.05 -28.32
N PHE A 541 -32.55 35.12 -28.57
CA PHE A 541 -33.97 35.44 -28.64
C PHE A 541 -34.52 35.93 -27.29
N ALA A 542 -34.13 35.27 -26.18
CA ALA A 542 -34.52 35.72 -24.85
C ALA A 542 -33.93 37.10 -24.51
N ASP A 543 -32.67 37.37 -24.90
CA ASP A 543 -32.01 38.66 -24.72
C ASP A 543 -32.73 39.76 -25.53
N ALA A 544 -33.11 39.49 -26.79
CA ALA A 544 -33.88 40.43 -27.62
C ALA A 544 -35.24 40.79 -26.99
N GLU A 545 -35.92 39.82 -26.36
CA GLU A 545 -37.17 40.07 -25.62
C GLU A 545 -36.92 40.91 -24.35
N MET A 546 -35.85 40.61 -23.59
CA MET A 546 -35.44 41.42 -22.44
C MET A 546 -35.14 42.88 -22.85
N TYR A 547 -34.43 43.07 -23.96
CA TYR A 547 -34.12 44.41 -24.46
C TYR A 547 -35.38 45.20 -24.86
N LYS A 548 -36.38 44.55 -25.49
CA LYS A 548 -37.69 45.16 -25.78
C LYS A 548 -38.40 45.59 -24.48
N GLN A 549 -38.39 44.75 -23.45
CA GLN A 549 -38.95 45.10 -22.17
C GLN A 549 -38.22 46.27 -21.53
N LYS A 550 -36.88 46.27 -21.53
CA LYS A 550 -36.03 47.33 -20.97
C LYS A 550 -36.33 48.68 -21.63
N LYS A 551 -36.62 48.68 -22.94
CA LYS A 551 -36.98 49.89 -23.70
C LYS A 551 -38.34 50.43 -23.26
N LYS A 552 -39.35 49.57 -23.11
CA LYS A 552 -40.68 49.95 -22.63
C LYS A 552 -40.64 50.49 -21.19
N ASP A 553 -39.86 49.87 -20.31
CA ASP A 553 -39.72 50.28 -18.91
C ASP A 553 -39.09 51.66 -18.81
N ARG A 554 -38.06 51.97 -19.65
CA ARG A 554 -37.45 53.31 -19.75
C ARG A 554 -38.42 54.38 -20.28
N GLU A 555 -39.22 54.03 -21.26
CA GLU A 555 -40.18 54.96 -21.86
C GLU A 555 -41.32 55.24 -20.87
N ALA A 556 -41.84 54.23 -20.18
CA ALA A 556 -42.85 54.38 -19.11
C ALA A 556 -42.36 55.31 -17.99
N ARG A 557 -41.08 55.16 -17.56
CA ARG A 557 -40.47 56.04 -16.56
C ARG A 557 -40.37 57.50 -17.04
N ARG A 558 -39.91 57.75 -18.30
CA ARG A 558 -39.85 59.11 -18.87
C ARG A 558 -41.20 59.75 -18.84
N ILE A 559 -42.26 59.05 -19.19
CA ILE A 559 -43.64 59.59 -19.18
C ILE A 559 -44.08 59.89 -17.74
N ALA A 560 -43.77 59.02 -16.78
CA ALA A 560 -44.13 59.23 -15.38
C ALA A 560 -43.39 60.39 -14.70
N GLU A 561 -42.14 60.64 -15.11
CA GLU A 561 -41.30 61.77 -14.63
C GLU A 561 -41.58 63.12 -15.30
N GLY A 562 -42.63 63.22 -16.10
CA GLY A 562 -43.08 64.49 -16.71
C GLY A 562 -42.20 65.01 -17.87
N GLY A 563 -41.42 64.15 -18.50
CA GLY A 563 -40.59 64.50 -19.68
C GLY A 563 -41.44 64.58 -20.93
N GLY A 564 -41.64 65.83 -21.43
CA GLY A 564 -42.35 66.12 -22.66
C GLY A 564 -41.76 65.46 -23.90
N GLU A 565 -42.57 65.43 -24.98
CA GLU A 565 -42.34 64.76 -26.28
C GLU A 565 -40.92 64.96 -26.84
N PRO A 566 -40.38 63.97 -27.52
CA PRO A 566 -39.11 64.10 -28.22
C PRO A 566 -39.29 65.12 -29.35
N GLN A 567 -38.51 66.21 -29.32
CA GLN A 567 -38.26 67.00 -30.52
C GLN A 567 -37.53 66.14 -31.54
N GLU A 568 -38.03 66.09 -32.78
CA GLU A 568 -37.56 65.35 -33.95
C GLU A 568 -36.05 65.36 -34.17
#